data_a276e33fc9ae5c14237a393e0d62784f
#
_entry.id   a276e33fc9ae5c14237a393e0d62784f
#
_cell.length_a   1.000
_cell.length_b   1.000
_cell.length_c   1.000
_cell.angle_alpha   90.00
_cell.angle_beta   90.00
_cell.angle_gamma   90.00
#
_symmetry.space_group_name_H-M   'P 1'
#
loop_
_entity.id
_entity.type
_entity.pdbx_description
1 polymer ?
#
loop_
_entity_poly.entity_id
_entity_poly.type
_entity_poly.pdbx_seq_one_letter_code
_entity_poly.pdbx_strand_id
1 'polypeptide(L)'
;GLGVRPGLEIIGELLDLYNARENFAIADGTVVDYTTEILKRHGMVNEHRFQKVADVNIYPADYFCPMDSTTGIITKTKNTVAIHHYSCSWIDHNTMSWRIHVLKNKLIAIFGERWIMKISQLLRR
;
A
#
# COMPACT_ATOMS: atom_id res chain seq x y z
N GLY A 1 -6.26 -5.02 4.93
CA GLY A 1 -6.87 -6.34 5.00
C GLY A 1 -8.06 -6.47 4.06
N LEU A 2 -8.32 -7.66 3.57
CA LEU A 2 -9.44 -7.99 2.71
C LEU A 2 -10.29 -9.07 3.41
N GLY A 3 -11.57 -8.80 3.59
CA GLY A 3 -12.55 -9.77 4.07
C GLY A 3 -13.72 -9.85 3.09
N VAL A 4 -14.05 -11.05 2.60
CA VAL A 4 -15.03 -11.25 1.56
C VAL A 4 -15.94 -12.42 1.88
N ARG A 5 -17.20 -12.37 1.39
CA ARG A 5 -18.09 -13.54 1.39
C ARG A 5 -17.72 -14.48 0.23
N PRO A 6 -17.98 -15.79 0.35
CA PRO A 6 -17.79 -16.72 -0.77
C PRO A 6 -18.60 -16.32 -2.01
N GLY A 7 -18.06 -16.57 -3.21
CA GLY A 7 -18.74 -16.33 -4.48
C GLY A 7 -18.80 -14.87 -4.93
N LEU A 8 -18.00 -13.98 -4.37
CA LEU A 8 -17.95 -12.58 -4.82
C LEU A 8 -17.23 -12.50 -6.17
N GLU A 9 -17.87 -11.91 -7.18
CA GLU A 9 -17.40 -11.83 -8.57
C GLU A 9 -15.99 -11.24 -8.70
N ILE A 10 -15.73 -10.13 -8.02
CA ILE A 10 -14.41 -9.48 -8.00
C ILE A 10 -13.29 -10.42 -7.54
N ILE A 11 -13.59 -11.33 -6.61
CA ILE A 11 -12.59 -12.32 -6.15
C ILE A 11 -12.37 -13.39 -7.21
N GLY A 12 -13.44 -13.78 -7.94
CA GLY A 12 -13.33 -14.65 -9.11
C GLY A 12 -12.38 -14.04 -10.16
N GLU A 13 -12.61 -12.80 -10.57
CA GLU A 13 -11.75 -12.09 -11.51
C GLU A 13 -10.28 -12.00 -11.03
N LEU A 14 -10.07 -11.75 -9.73
CA LEU A 14 -8.73 -11.71 -9.16
C LEU A 14 -8.05 -13.08 -9.22
N LEU A 15 -8.75 -14.14 -8.89
CA LEU A 15 -8.24 -15.52 -8.98
C LEU A 15 -7.92 -15.91 -10.43
N ASP A 16 -8.79 -15.57 -11.38
CA ASP A 16 -8.56 -15.84 -12.81
C ASP A 16 -7.31 -15.12 -13.31
N LEU A 17 -7.11 -13.86 -12.89
CA LEU A 17 -5.91 -13.09 -13.22
C LEU A 17 -4.64 -13.75 -12.66
N TYR A 18 -4.71 -14.30 -11.44
CA TYR A 18 -3.59 -15.01 -10.84
C TYR A 18 -3.34 -16.35 -11.52
N ASN A 19 -4.39 -17.12 -11.82
CA ASN A 19 -4.28 -18.43 -12.47
C ASN A 19 -3.76 -18.34 -13.92
N ALA A 20 -4.01 -17.22 -14.60
CA ALA A 20 -3.52 -16.99 -15.96
C ALA A 20 -2.02 -16.65 -16.02
N ARG A 21 -1.35 -16.48 -14.89
CA ARG A 21 0.08 -16.09 -14.83
C ARG A 21 0.95 -17.28 -14.47
N GLU A 22 1.95 -17.55 -15.30
CA GLU A 22 2.94 -18.60 -15.03
C GLU A 22 4.00 -18.18 -14.00
N ASN A 23 4.27 -16.87 -13.87
CA ASN A 23 5.27 -16.31 -12.97
C ASN A 23 4.79 -15.01 -12.33
N PHE A 24 5.10 -14.83 -11.05
CA PHE A 24 4.84 -13.61 -10.29
C PHE A 24 6.16 -12.91 -9.96
N ALA A 25 6.55 -11.93 -10.77
CA ALA A 25 7.60 -11.00 -10.39
C ALA A 25 6.98 -9.79 -9.67
N ILE A 26 7.60 -9.33 -8.58
CA ILE A 26 7.18 -8.11 -7.88
C ILE A 26 7.19 -6.90 -8.83
N ALA A 27 8.06 -6.93 -9.85
CA ALA A 27 8.13 -5.90 -10.88
C ALA A 27 6.85 -5.76 -11.71
N ASP A 28 6.01 -6.81 -11.79
CA ASP A 28 4.78 -6.82 -12.58
C ASP A 28 3.57 -6.27 -11.81
N GLY A 29 3.76 -5.89 -10.56
CA GLY A 29 2.74 -5.37 -9.66
C GLY A 29 2.46 -6.27 -8.46
N THR A 30 1.76 -5.71 -7.49
CA THR A 30 1.37 -6.38 -6.25
C THR A 30 -0.11 -6.76 -6.26
N VAL A 31 -0.55 -7.57 -5.29
CA VAL A 31 -1.98 -7.86 -5.09
C VAL A 31 -2.81 -6.59 -4.94
N VAL A 32 -2.22 -5.53 -4.39
CA VAL A 32 -2.90 -4.22 -4.22
C VAL A 32 -3.15 -3.57 -5.57
N ASP A 33 -2.17 -3.62 -6.49
CA ASP A 33 -2.29 -3.05 -7.83
C ASP A 33 -3.37 -3.77 -8.63
N TYR A 34 -3.36 -5.11 -8.65
CA TYR A 34 -4.34 -5.91 -9.38
C TYR A 34 -5.76 -5.74 -8.83
N THR A 35 -5.92 -5.78 -7.50
CA THR A 35 -7.22 -5.55 -6.86
C THR A 35 -7.73 -4.15 -7.16
N THR A 36 -6.85 -3.15 -7.14
CA THR A 36 -7.21 -1.76 -7.47
C THR A 36 -7.69 -1.62 -8.91
N GLU A 37 -6.99 -2.26 -9.87
CA GLU A 37 -7.40 -2.21 -11.28
C GLU A 37 -8.75 -2.89 -11.52
N ILE A 38 -9.00 -4.03 -10.88
CA ILE A 38 -10.31 -4.70 -10.96
C ILE A 38 -11.40 -3.79 -10.38
N LEU A 39 -11.21 -3.24 -9.19
CA LEU A 39 -12.17 -2.35 -8.55
C LEU A 39 -12.44 -1.09 -9.39
N LYS A 40 -11.43 -0.51 -10.04
CA LYS A 40 -11.62 0.62 -10.97
C LYS A 40 -12.49 0.26 -12.17
N ARG A 41 -12.32 -0.93 -12.75
CA ARG A 41 -13.18 -1.42 -13.83
C ARG A 41 -14.64 -1.53 -13.39
N HIS A 42 -14.89 -1.83 -12.13
CA HIS A 42 -16.22 -1.87 -11.52
C HIS A 42 -16.70 -0.52 -10.97
N GLY A 43 -15.99 0.58 -11.25
CA GLY A 43 -16.44 1.95 -10.94
C GLY A 43 -15.83 2.57 -9.68
N MET A 44 -14.79 1.97 -9.08
CA MET A 44 -14.06 2.64 -8.01
C MET A 44 -13.39 3.92 -8.53
N VAL A 45 -13.52 5.00 -7.79
CA VAL A 45 -12.76 6.24 -8.01
C VAL A 45 -11.64 6.38 -6.98
N ASN A 46 -10.51 6.97 -7.39
CA ASN A 46 -9.38 7.16 -6.48
C ASN A 46 -9.58 8.38 -5.57
N GLU A 47 -10.48 8.23 -4.61
CA GLU A 47 -10.83 9.27 -3.64
C GLU A 47 -10.75 8.75 -2.21
N HIS A 48 -10.36 9.63 -1.29
CA HIS A 48 -10.21 9.34 0.16
C HIS A 48 -11.58 9.37 0.88
N ARG A 49 -12.55 8.55 0.40
CA ARG A 49 -13.88 8.43 0.99
C ARG A 49 -14.36 6.99 0.97
N PHE A 50 -15.35 6.70 1.79
CA PHE A 50 -16.06 5.42 1.72
C PHE A 50 -16.73 5.24 0.35
N GLN A 51 -16.60 4.06 -0.23
CA GLN A 51 -17.23 3.68 -1.48
C GLN A 51 -17.79 2.26 -1.38
N LYS A 52 -18.90 2.00 -2.05
CA LYS A 52 -19.40 0.64 -2.27
C LYS A 52 -19.36 0.34 -3.76
N VAL A 53 -18.55 -0.67 -4.15
CA VAL A 53 -18.33 -1.05 -5.53
C VAL A 53 -18.53 -2.55 -5.66
N ALA A 54 -19.46 -2.99 -6.51
CA ALA A 54 -19.77 -4.40 -6.77
C ALA A 54 -19.80 -5.26 -5.47
N ASP A 55 -20.57 -4.81 -4.49
CA ASP A 55 -20.71 -5.40 -3.14
C ASP A 55 -19.46 -5.40 -2.26
N VAL A 56 -18.38 -4.72 -2.67
CA VAL A 56 -17.19 -4.47 -1.85
C VAL A 56 -17.31 -3.11 -1.16
N ASN A 57 -17.15 -3.08 0.15
CA ASN A 57 -17.02 -1.86 0.93
C ASN A 57 -15.55 -1.44 0.98
N ILE A 58 -15.24 -0.26 0.44
CA ILE A 58 -13.89 0.31 0.40
C ILE A 58 -13.85 1.45 1.41
N TYR A 59 -12.98 1.32 2.39
CA TYR A 59 -12.82 2.31 3.46
C TYR A 59 -11.61 3.21 3.21
N PRO A 60 -11.66 4.47 3.63
CA PRO A 60 -10.49 5.34 3.66
C PRO A 60 -9.35 4.75 4.50
N ALA A 61 -8.11 5.14 4.20
CA ALA A 61 -6.93 4.58 4.84
C ALA A 61 -6.91 4.73 6.36
N ASP A 62 -7.52 5.78 6.91
CA ASP A 62 -7.59 6.05 8.35
C ASP A 62 -8.31 4.95 9.15
N TYR A 63 -9.13 4.10 8.51
CA TYR A 63 -9.79 2.96 9.17
C TYR A 63 -8.82 1.82 9.50
N PHE A 64 -7.95 1.42 8.56
CA PHE A 64 -7.15 0.21 8.67
C PHE A 64 -5.66 0.41 8.44
N CYS A 65 -5.27 1.55 7.90
CA CYS A 65 -3.89 1.85 7.49
C CYS A 65 -3.53 3.33 7.74
N PRO A 66 -3.67 3.84 8.99
CA PRO A 66 -3.41 5.24 9.32
C PRO A 66 -1.91 5.57 9.40
N MET A 67 -1.04 4.61 9.17
CA MET A 67 0.41 4.80 9.16
C MET A 67 0.88 5.12 7.74
N ASP A 68 1.61 6.21 7.59
CA ASP A 68 2.31 6.54 6.36
C ASP A 68 3.50 5.59 6.18
N SER A 69 3.54 4.87 5.06
CA SER A 69 4.56 3.84 4.79
C SER A 69 5.97 4.41 4.59
N THR A 70 6.10 5.69 4.27
CA THR A 70 7.37 6.37 4.01
C THR A 70 7.98 6.94 5.28
N THR A 71 7.14 7.61 6.09
CA THR A 71 7.59 8.32 7.29
C THR A 71 7.45 7.50 8.57
N GLY A 72 6.56 6.50 8.57
CA GLY A 72 6.18 5.74 9.75
C GLY A 72 5.27 6.51 10.73
N ILE A 73 4.82 7.72 10.36
CA ILE A 73 3.95 8.52 11.20
C ILE A 73 2.54 7.91 11.21
N ILE A 74 1.99 7.75 12.41
CA ILE A 74 0.64 7.21 12.61
C ILE A 74 -0.30 8.35 12.93
N THR A 75 -1.28 8.58 12.06
CA THR A 75 -2.35 9.58 12.27
C THR A 75 -3.66 8.89 12.60
N LYS A 76 -3.91 8.64 13.88
CA LYS A 76 -5.17 8.02 14.33
C LYS A 76 -6.33 8.99 14.27
N THR A 77 -7.48 8.50 13.82
CA THR A 77 -8.78 9.19 13.87
C THR A 77 -9.76 8.39 14.73
N LYS A 78 -10.95 8.94 14.96
CA LYS A 78 -12.05 8.20 15.62
C LYS A 78 -12.50 6.97 14.82
N ASN A 79 -12.15 6.89 13.56
CA ASN A 79 -12.51 5.81 12.64
C ASN A 79 -11.48 4.67 12.64
N THR A 80 -10.30 4.87 13.26
CA THR A 80 -9.21 3.89 13.21
C THR A 80 -9.57 2.62 13.97
N VAL A 81 -9.67 1.52 13.23
CA VAL A 81 -9.98 0.18 13.76
C VAL A 81 -8.72 -0.66 13.89
N ALA A 82 -7.79 -0.56 12.93
CA ALA A 82 -6.54 -1.30 12.92
C ALA A 82 -5.40 -0.48 12.31
N ILE A 83 -4.16 -0.90 12.57
CA ILE A 83 -2.95 -0.23 12.05
C ILE A 83 -2.08 -1.27 11.36
N HIS A 84 -1.82 -1.06 10.06
CA HIS A 84 -0.83 -1.81 9.32
C HIS A 84 0.55 -1.18 9.53
N HIS A 85 1.46 -1.90 10.17
CA HIS A 85 2.77 -1.36 10.59
C HIS A 85 3.86 -1.47 9.52
N TYR A 86 3.58 -2.01 8.32
CA TYR A 86 4.56 -2.18 7.24
C TYR A 86 5.89 -2.80 7.70
N SER A 87 5.82 -3.83 8.55
CA SER A 87 7.01 -4.46 9.16
C SER A 87 7.93 -5.14 8.14
N CYS A 88 7.44 -5.34 6.91
CA CYS A 88 8.22 -5.95 5.81
C CYS A 88 8.95 -7.23 6.24
N SER A 89 8.26 -8.12 6.99
CA SER A 89 8.85 -9.32 7.59
C SER A 89 9.43 -10.32 6.58
N TRP A 90 9.09 -10.18 5.30
CA TRP A 90 9.64 -10.97 4.18
C TRP A 90 10.95 -10.41 3.60
N ILE A 91 11.41 -9.24 4.06
CA ILE A 91 12.67 -8.61 3.61
C ILE A 91 13.76 -8.94 4.63
N ASP A 92 14.94 -9.31 4.14
CA ASP A 92 16.11 -9.44 5.02
C ASP A 92 16.57 -8.06 5.50
N HIS A 93 16.33 -7.81 6.78
CA HIS A 93 16.66 -6.56 7.46
C HIS A 93 18.18 -6.35 7.67
N ASN A 94 19.01 -7.35 7.43
CA ASN A 94 20.47 -7.25 7.55
C ASN A 94 21.13 -6.63 6.32
N THR A 95 20.39 -6.46 5.23
CA THR A 95 20.94 -5.90 4.00
C THR A 95 21.29 -4.41 4.15
N MET A 96 22.35 -3.98 3.46
CA MET A 96 22.72 -2.56 3.39
C MET A 96 21.57 -1.71 2.81
N SER A 97 20.87 -2.25 1.83
CA SER A 97 19.70 -1.61 1.21
C SER A 97 18.61 -1.30 2.23
N TRP A 98 18.29 -2.25 3.13
CA TRP A 98 17.35 -2.04 4.20
C TRP A 98 17.81 -0.97 5.20
N ARG A 99 19.09 -0.99 5.60
CA ARG A 99 19.64 0.01 6.51
C ARG A 99 19.56 1.42 5.95
N ILE A 100 19.86 1.59 4.66
CA ILE A 100 19.71 2.86 3.94
C ILE A 100 18.24 3.29 3.91
N HIS A 101 17.31 2.37 3.63
CA HIS A 101 15.87 2.65 3.64
C HIS A 101 15.40 3.16 5.01
N VAL A 102 15.75 2.47 6.09
CA VAL A 102 15.40 2.87 7.46
C VAL A 102 15.99 4.24 7.82
N LEU A 103 17.27 4.48 7.47
CA LEU A 103 17.90 5.78 7.70
C LEU A 103 17.20 6.90 6.94
N LYS A 104 16.88 6.68 5.66
CA LYS A 104 16.13 7.63 4.83
C LYS A 104 14.78 7.97 5.47
N ASN A 105 14.03 6.97 5.92
CA ASN A 105 12.72 7.19 6.55
C ASN A 105 12.83 7.97 7.86
N LYS A 106 13.84 7.71 8.69
CA LYS A 106 14.12 8.50 9.90
C LYS A 106 14.44 9.96 9.56
N LEU A 107 15.24 10.19 8.53
CA LEU A 107 15.57 11.55 8.08
C LEU A 107 14.33 12.29 7.53
N ILE A 108 13.46 11.60 6.79
CA ILE A 108 12.20 12.16 6.31
C ILE A 108 11.30 12.54 7.49
N ALA A 109 11.21 11.71 8.53
CA ALA A 109 10.41 11.99 9.72
C ALA A 109 10.90 13.23 10.49
N ILE A 110 12.21 13.49 10.49
CA ILE A 110 12.83 14.64 11.21
C ILE A 110 12.78 15.91 10.37
N PHE A 111 13.15 15.84 9.10
CA PHE A 111 13.40 17.02 8.25
C PHE A 111 12.31 17.27 7.20
N GLY A 112 11.37 16.34 7.03
CA GLY A 112 10.35 16.37 6.00
C GLY A 112 10.83 15.88 4.63
N GLU A 113 9.90 15.38 3.83
CA GLU A 113 10.18 14.77 2.53
C GLU A 113 10.81 15.74 1.53
N ARG A 114 10.31 16.99 1.50
CA ARG A 114 10.81 18.04 0.56
C ARG A 114 12.29 18.33 0.73
N TRP A 115 12.78 18.30 1.95
CA TRP A 115 14.18 18.57 2.25
C TRP A 115 15.09 17.44 1.80
N ILE A 116 14.68 16.20 2.05
CA ILE A 116 15.43 15.00 1.63
C ILE A 116 15.47 14.88 0.10
N MET A 117 14.37 15.19 -0.61
CA MET A 117 14.36 15.19 -2.07
C MET A 117 15.33 16.24 -2.66
N LYS A 118 15.42 17.44 -2.10
CA LYS A 118 16.40 18.45 -2.54
C LYS A 118 17.84 17.97 -2.38
N ILE A 119 18.18 17.35 -1.27
CA ILE A 119 19.53 16.80 -1.04
C ILE A 119 19.82 15.67 -2.04
N SER A 120 18.89 14.76 -2.27
CA SER A 120 19.09 13.67 -3.21
C SER A 120 19.31 14.13 -4.66
N GLN A 121 18.70 15.25 -5.06
CA GLN A 121 18.93 15.89 -6.36
C GLN A 121 20.33 16.55 -6.45
N LEU A 122 20.81 17.12 -5.36
CA LEU A 122 22.13 17.72 -5.30
C LEU A 122 23.27 16.68 -5.37
N LEU A 123 23.06 15.52 -4.76
CA LEU A 123 24.04 14.42 -4.74
C LEU A 123 24.10 13.61 -6.04
N ARG A 124 23.14 13.79 -6.94
CA ARG A 124 23.11 13.14 -8.28
C ARG A 124 23.78 13.99 -9.40
N ARG A 125 24.28 15.16 -9.05
CA ARG A 125 25.10 16.01 -9.93
C ARG A 125 26.59 15.78 -9.69
#